data_e188d752b0b9c426a553d8cc4e838e8e
#
_entry.id   e188d752b0b9c426a553d8cc4e838e8e
#
_cell.length_a   1.000
_cell.length_b   1.000
_cell.length_c   1.000
_cell.angle_alpha   90.00
_cell.angle_beta   90.00
_cell.angle_gamma   90.00
#
_symmetry.space_group_name_H-M   'P 1'
#
loop_
_entity.id
_entity.type
_entity.pdbx_description
1 polymer ?
#
loop_
_entity_poly.entity_id
_entity_poly.type
_entity_poly.pdbx_seq_one_letter_code
_entity_poly.pdbx_strand_id
1 'polypeptide(L)'
;RNWGDRMSLKIQLFENQRIRTAWDEEKEEWYFSIVDVVAVLTDAPDYQAARNYWKVTKKRLVDEGFEPVTSCNQLKMTAADGKKRLTDVADTEQLLRIIQSIPSHKAEPFKRWLAEVGRERIEETIDPELTIDRALETYLKKGYSREWINQRLQAIQVRKELTDEWDARGVQKGVEYAILTDEISRAWSGMTTRQYKTLKGLTKENLRDNMTTLELVLNMLAEATTTEISKQKEPVTFSENIETARAGGKVAGDARKAIEAQTGVPVITSKNATQLSQIVVDMIEGNVAPSGEDADS
;
A
#
# COMPACT_ATOMS: atom_id res chain seq x y z
N ARG A 1 -10.49 -5.34 2.54
CA ARG A 1 -11.60 -4.50 2.04
C ARG A 1 -11.17 -3.12 1.55
N ASN A 2 -9.93 -2.70 1.68
CA ASN A 2 -9.43 -1.42 1.13
C ASN A 2 -8.90 -1.53 -0.31
N TRP A 3 -9.39 -2.48 -1.03
CA TRP A 3 -9.20 -2.64 -2.45
C TRP A 3 -10.08 -1.70 -3.29
N GLY A 4 -11.06 -1.04 -2.68
CA GLY A 4 -12.02 -0.18 -3.37
C GLY A 4 -11.35 0.95 -4.15
N ASP A 5 -10.43 1.68 -3.56
CA ASP A 5 -9.82 2.86 -4.20
C ASP A 5 -8.69 2.51 -5.18
N ARG A 6 -7.97 1.41 -4.92
CA ARG A 6 -7.06 0.83 -5.93
C ARG A 6 -7.82 0.08 -7.00
N MET A 7 -9.04 -0.33 -6.72
CA MET A 7 -9.99 -0.89 -7.67
C MET A 7 -10.72 0.15 -8.50
N SER A 8 -10.58 1.44 -8.23
CA SER A 8 -11.11 2.47 -9.15
C SER A 8 -10.56 2.28 -10.56
N LEU A 9 -9.27 1.96 -10.68
CA LEU A 9 -8.68 1.52 -11.94
C LEU A 9 -9.28 0.19 -12.42
N LYS A 10 -9.47 -0.76 -11.51
CA LYS A 10 -10.02 -2.08 -11.79
C LYS A 10 -11.50 -2.00 -12.16
N ILE A 11 -12.27 -1.13 -11.49
CA ILE A 11 -13.70 -0.91 -11.76
C ILE A 11 -13.90 -0.16 -13.08
N GLN A 12 -13.10 0.88 -13.35
CA GLN A 12 -13.19 1.62 -14.62
C GLN A 12 -12.75 0.82 -15.84
N LEU A 13 -11.80 -0.12 -15.66
CA LEU A 13 -11.27 -0.94 -16.75
C LEU A 13 -12.03 -2.24 -16.99
N PHE A 14 -12.58 -2.83 -15.94
CA PHE A 14 -12.96 -4.22 -15.97
C PHE A 14 -14.41 -4.49 -15.58
N GLU A 15 -15.26 -3.48 -15.44
CA GLU A 15 -16.73 -3.57 -15.32
C GLU A 15 -17.24 -4.87 -14.67
N ASN A 16 -16.89 -5.15 -13.41
CA ASN A 16 -17.28 -6.36 -12.68
C ASN A 16 -16.80 -7.71 -13.27
N GLN A 17 -15.93 -7.72 -14.26
CA GLN A 17 -15.37 -8.96 -14.81
C GLN A 17 -14.31 -9.53 -13.84
N ARG A 18 -14.32 -10.86 -13.69
CA ARG A 18 -13.45 -11.55 -12.75
C ARG A 18 -12.05 -11.76 -13.31
N ILE A 19 -11.09 -10.90 -12.90
CA ILE A 19 -9.69 -11.09 -13.21
C ILE A 19 -9.02 -11.81 -12.04
N ARG A 20 -8.38 -12.93 -12.33
CA ARG A 20 -7.61 -13.67 -11.33
C ARG A 20 -6.35 -12.87 -10.97
N THR A 21 -6.09 -12.78 -9.67
CA THR A 21 -4.93 -12.08 -9.11
C THR A 21 -4.23 -12.97 -8.10
N ALA A 22 -2.93 -12.76 -7.92
CA ALA A 22 -2.12 -13.39 -6.89
C ALA A 22 -1.25 -12.34 -6.19
N TRP A 23 -1.06 -12.51 -4.89
CA TRP A 23 -0.16 -11.69 -4.10
C TRP A 23 1.15 -12.46 -3.86
N ASP A 24 2.28 -11.80 -4.13
CA ASP A 24 3.61 -12.29 -3.82
C ASP A 24 4.08 -11.62 -2.52
N GLU A 25 4.21 -12.41 -1.45
CA GLU A 25 4.59 -11.89 -0.13
C GLU A 25 6.06 -11.49 -0.04
N GLU A 26 6.95 -12.11 -0.83
CA GLU A 26 8.38 -11.81 -0.80
C GLU A 26 8.68 -10.50 -1.51
N LYS A 27 8.00 -10.26 -2.64
CA LYS A 27 8.15 -9.05 -3.45
C LYS A 27 7.22 -7.94 -3.04
N GLU A 28 6.23 -8.23 -2.17
CA GLU A 28 5.13 -7.32 -1.83
C GLU A 28 4.42 -6.77 -3.08
N GLU A 29 4.11 -7.66 -4.04
CA GLU A 29 3.62 -7.29 -5.36
C GLU A 29 2.41 -8.11 -5.81
N TRP A 30 1.50 -7.45 -6.56
CA TRP A 30 0.35 -8.11 -7.15
C TRP A 30 0.64 -8.56 -8.57
N TYR A 31 0.23 -9.78 -8.87
CA TYR A 31 0.24 -10.35 -10.20
C TYR A 31 -1.17 -10.55 -10.73
N PHE A 32 -1.37 -10.24 -11.99
CA PHE A 32 -2.65 -10.28 -12.69
C PHE A 32 -2.59 -11.29 -13.83
N SER A 33 -3.64 -12.10 -14.00
CA SER A 33 -3.77 -12.98 -15.17
C SER A 33 -3.91 -12.17 -16.46
N ILE A 34 -2.91 -12.27 -17.33
CA ILE A 34 -2.88 -11.50 -18.58
C ILE A 34 -4.03 -11.93 -19.49
N VAL A 35 -4.32 -13.23 -19.58
CA VAL A 35 -5.39 -13.76 -20.43
C VAL A 35 -6.76 -13.25 -20.00
N ASP A 36 -7.01 -13.12 -18.69
CA ASP A 36 -8.27 -12.57 -18.18
C ASP A 36 -8.43 -11.09 -18.54
N VAL A 37 -7.35 -10.31 -18.43
CA VAL A 37 -7.33 -8.89 -18.84
C VAL A 37 -7.58 -8.75 -20.33
N VAL A 38 -6.91 -9.56 -21.15
CA VAL A 38 -7.11 -9.58 -22.61
C VAL A 38 -8.55 -9.96 -22.95
N ALA A 39 -9.12 -10.96 -22.28
CA ALA A 39 -10.50 -11.38 -22.51
C ALA A 39 -11.48 -10.24 -22.30
N VAL A 40 -11.30 -9.47 -21.23
CA VAL A 40 -12.17 -8.30 -20.92
C VAL A 40 -11.99 -7.18 -21.92
N LEU A 41 -10.75 -6.83 -22.27
CA LEU A 41 -10.47 -5.70 -23.15
C LEU A 41 -10.81 -5.96 -24.61
N THR A 42 -10.80 -7.21 -25.05
CA THR A 42 -11.07 -7.57 -26.46
C THR A 42 -12.46 -8.16 -26.68
N ASP A 43 -13.29 -8.27 -25.63
CA ASP A 43 -14.59 -8.97 -25.71
C ASP A 43 -14.44 -10.39 -26.28
N ALA A 44 -13.38 -11.09 -25.87
CA ALA A 44 -13.11 -12.42 -26.38
C ALA A 44 -14.30 -13.36 -26.08
N PRO A 45 -14.82 -14.08 -27.09
CA PRO A 45 -16.00 -14.94 -26.91
C PRO A 45 -15.77 -16.11 -25.95
N ASP A 46 -14.52 -16.52 -25.80
CA ASP A 46 -14.11 -17.58 -24.89
C ASP A 46 -12.65 -17.43 -24.45
N TYR A 47 -12.25 -18.26 -23.50
CA TYR A 47 -10.89 -18.26 -22.95
C TYR A 47 -9.82 -18.62 -24.00
N GLN A 48 -10.16 -19.46 -24.97
CA GLN A 48 -9.22 -19.88 -26.01
C GLN A 48 -8.93 -18.73 -27.00
N ALA A 49 -9.95 -17.96 -27.35
CA ALA A 49 -9.79 -16.76 -28.17
C ALA A 49 -8.88 -15.72 -27.48
N ALA A 50 -9.07 -15.49 -26.19
CA ALA A 50 -8.21 -14.60 -25.39
C ALA A 50 -6.76 -15.10 -25.34
N ARG A 51 -6.54 -16.41 -25.18
CA ARG A 51 -5.20 -17.01 -25.22
C ARG A 51 -4.52 -16.85 -26.57
N ASN A 52 -5.25 -17.04 -27.65
CA ASN A 52 -4.72 -16.88 -29.00
C ASN A 52 -4.35 -15.41 -29.25
N TYR A 53 -5.20 -14.48 -28.84
CA TYR A 53 -4.91 -13.05 -28.92
C TYR A 53 -3.65 -12.70 -28.13
N TRP A 54 -3.56 -13.18 -26.88
CA TRP A 54 -2.37 -12.97 -26.06
C TRP A 54 -1.10 -13.51 -26.70
N LYS A 55 -1.15 -14.70 -27.26
CA LYS A 55 0.01 -15.31 -27.96
C LYS A 55 0.55 -14.43 -29.08
N VAL A 56 -0.34 -13.83 -29.88
CA VAL A 56 0.03 -12.92 -30.96
C VAL A 56 0.58 -11.61 -30.41
N THR A 57 -0.09 -11.04 -29.43
CA THR A 57 0.33 -9.78 -28.77
C THR A 57 1.67 -9.95 -28.09
N LYS A 58 1.89 -11.06 -27.37
CA LYS A 58 3.16 -11.38 -26.72
C LYS A 58 4.31 -11.41 -27.72
N LYS A 59 4.13 -12.09 -28.87
CA LYS A 59 5.14 -12.15 -29.92
C LYS A 59 5.48 -10.75 -30.44
N ARG A 60 4.46 -9.93 -30.75
CA ARG A 60 4.66 -8.56 -31.21
C ARG A 60 5.42 -7.71 -30.23
N LEU A 61 5.08 -7.75 -28.93
CA LEU A 61 5.77 -7.00 -27.88
C LEU A 61 7.23 -7.41 -27.73
N VAL A 62 7.52 -8.70 -27.90
CA VAL A 62 8.91 -9.20 -27.93
C VAL A 62 9.66 -8.64 -29.14
N ASP A 63 9.05 -8.67 -30.31
CA ASP A 63 9.65 -8.15 -31.55
C ASP A 63 9.86 -6.62 -31.47
N GLU A 64 9.03 -5.90 -30.71
CA GLU A 64 9.16 -4.47 -30.39
C GLU A 64 10.22 -4.18 -29.30
N GLY A 65 10.89 -5.20 -28.76
CA GLY A 65 11.95 -5.04 -27.75
C GLY A 65 11.43 -4.91 -26.31
N PHE A 66 10.18 -5.27 -26.04
CA PHE A 66 9.64 -5.29 -24.69
C PHE A 66 10.03 -6.60 -23.98
N GLU A 67 11.26 -6.64 -23.48
CA GLU A 67 11.85 -7.81 -22.82
C GLU A 67 11.10 -8.34 -21.59
N PRO A 68 10.48 -7.52 -20.71
CA PRO A 68 9.73 -8.04 -19.56
C PRO A 68 8.61 -9.03 -19.93
N VAL A 69 8.11 -8.98 -21.17
CA VAL A 69 7.09 -9.93 -21.66
C VAL A 69 7.68 -11.29 -22.00
N THR A 70 8.98 -11.39 -22.31
CA THR A 70 9.67 -12.68 -22.54
C THR A 70 9.82 -13.47 -21.25
N SER A 71 9.95 -12.78 -20.13
CA SER A 71 10.06 -13.35 -18.79
C SER A 71 8.75 -13.29 -18.01
N CYS A 72 7.57 -13.29 -18.69
CA CYS A 72 6.29 -13.35 -17.98
C CYS A 72 6.33 -14.44 -16.92
N ASN A 73 6.13 -14.03 -15.67
CA ASN A 73 6.00 -14.99 -14.58
C ASN A 73 4.79 -15.88 -14.87
N GLN A 74 4.95 -17.17 -14.60
CA GLN A 74 3.85 -18.11 -14.68
C GLN A 74 3.48 -18.56 -13.27
N LEU A 75 2.23 -18.35 -12.89
CA LEU A 75 1.70 -18.79 -11.62
C LEU A 75 0.60 -19.84 -11.81
N LYS A 76 0.54 -20.78 -10.87
CA LYS A 76 -0.56 -21.76 -10.83
C LYS A 76 -1.81 -21.07 -10.31
N MET A 77 -2.74 -20.75 -11.21
CA MET A 77 -4.04 -20.14 -10.88
C MET A 77 -5.18 -21.11 -11.08
N THR A 78 -6.21 -21.02 -10.26
CA THR A 78 -7.42 -21.83 -10.38
C THR A 78 -8.21 -21.39 -11.61
N ALA A 79 -8.44 -22.34 -12.54
CA ALA A 79 -9.26 -22.13 -13.72
C ALA A 79 -10.77 -22.28 -13.38
N ALA A 80 -11.65 -21.96 -14.35
CA ALA A 80 -13.10 -22.05 -14.17
C ALA A 80 -13.59 -23.46 -13.83
N ASP A 81 -12.85 -24.49 -14.27
CA ASP A 81 -13.11 -25.91 -13.98
C ASP A 81 -12.56 -26.38 -12.62
N GLY A 82 -12.07 -25.46 -11.79
CA GLY A 82 -11.49 -25.73 -10.46
C GLY A 82 -10.06 -26.29 -10.49
N LYS A 83 -9.48 -26.58 -11.65
CA LYS A 83 -8.12 -27.09 -11.75
C LYS A 83 -7.09 -25.98 -11.73
N LYS A 84 -5.97 -26.22 -11.05
CA LYS A 84 -4.82 -25.30 -11.07
C LYS A 84 -4.02 -25.46 -12.36
N ARG A 85 -3.84 -24.36 -13.10
CA ARG A 85 -3.08 -24.34 -14.36
C ARG A 85 -2.06 -23.21 -14.33
N LEU A 86 -0.92 -23.44 -14.98
CA LEU A 86 0.06 -22.40 -15.24
C LEU A 86 -0.59 -21.31 -16.11
N THR A 87 -0.54 -20.08 -15.63
CA THR A 87 -1.15 -18.91 -16.25
C THR A 87 -0.11 -17.81 -16.34
N ASP A 88 0.03 -17.20 -17.52
CA ASP A 88 0.89 -16.03 -17.69
C ASP A 88 0.33 -14.88 -16.86
N VAL A 89 1.18 -14.30 -16.02
CA VAL A 89 0.83 -13.18 -15.16
C VAL A 89 1.78 -12.02 -15.38
N ALA A 90 1.28 -10.83 -15.10
CA ALA A 90 2.03 -9.57 -15.14
C ALA A 90 1.93 -8.85 -13.81
N ASP A 91 2.99 -8.20 -13.38
CA ASP A 91 2.95 -7.19 -12.35
C ASP A 91 2.23 -5.92 -12.87
N THR A 92 2.11 -4.91 -12.01
CA THR A 92 1.37 -3.69 -12.37
C THR A 92 2.00 -2.96 -13.55
N GLU A 93 3.33 -2.81 -13.59
CA GLU A 93 4.03 -2.11 -14.66
C GLU A 93 3.88 -2.82 -16.00
N GLN A 94 4.13 -4.12 -16.02
CA GLN A 94 3.96 -4.97 -17.20
C GLN A 94 2.51 -4.94 -17.70
N LEU A 95 1.54 -5.01 -16.78
CA LEU A 95 0.11 -4.96 -17.14
C LEU A 95 -0.25 -3.64 -17.80
N LEU A 96 0.18 -2.50 -17.25
CA LEU A 96 -0.05 -1.18 -17.81
C LEU A 96 0.51 -1.08 -19.25
N ARG A 97 1.69 -1.61 -19.49
CA ARG A 97 2.32 -1.64 -20.82
C ARG A 97 1.57 -2.55 -21.80
N ILE A 98 1.11 -3.71 -21.36
CA ILE A 98 0.31 -4.64 -22.17
C ILE A 98 -1.01 -3.98 -22.59
N ILE A 99 -1.72 -3.34 -21.67
CA ILE A 99 -3.00 -2.67 -21.97
C ILE A 99 -2.82 -1.58 -23.03
N GLN A 100 -1.74 -0.80 -22.96
CA GLN A 100 -1.44 0.24 -23.96
C GLN A 100 -1.31 -0.35 -25.37
N SER A 101 -0.80 -1.57 -25.50
CA SER A 101 -0.59 -2.24 -26.78
C SER A 101 -1.85 -2.85 -27.39
N ILE A 102 -2.95 -2.94 -26.64
CA ILE A 102 -4.21 -3.52 -27.11
C ILE A 102 -5.06 -2.47 -27.82
N PRO A 103 -5.30 -2.59 -29.14
CA PRO A 103 -6.16 -1.68 -29.91
C PRO A 103 -7.64 -2.02 -29.67
N SER A 104 -8.19 -1.60 -28.54
CA SER A 104 -9.58 -1.83 -28.17
C SER A 104 -10.23 -0.57 -27.65
N HIS A 105 -11.51 -0.35 -27.98
CA HIS A 105 -12.30 0.75 -27.42
C HIS A 105 -12.40 0.67 -25.89
N LYS A 106 -12.39 -0.53 -25.33
CA LYS A 106 -12.39 -0.74 -23.87
C LYS A 106 -11.06 -0.38 -23.20
N ALA A 107 -9.97 -0.36 -23.95
CA ALA A 107 -8.66 0.10 -23.45
C ALA A 107 -8.51 1.63 -23.53
N GLU A 108 -9.33 2.31 -24.33
CA GLU A 108 -9.20 3.74 -24.59
C GLU A 108 -9.37 4.63 -23.34
N PRO A 109 -10.37 4.40 -22.45
CA PRO A 109 -10.50 5.17 -21.21
C PRO A 109 -9.24 5.05 -20.34
N PHE A 110 -8.62 3.87 -20.31
CA PHE A 110 -7.39 3.63 -19.58
C PHE A 110 -6.19 4.38 -20.18
N LYS A 111 -6.04 4.33 -21.52
CA LYS A 111 -4.96 5.07 -22.20
C LYS A 111 -5.05 6.56 -21.95
N ARG A 112 -6.27 7.10 -21.95
CA ARG A 112 -6.55 8.50 -21.63
C ARG A 112 -6.18 8.84 -20.20
N TRP A 113 -6.63 8.02 -19.24
CA TRP A 113 -6.26 8.16 -17.82
C TRP A 113 -4.74 8.12 -17.64
N LEU A 114 -4.04 7.21 -18.31
CA LEU A 114 -2.58 7.09 -18.19
C LEU A 114 -1.87 8.34 -18.73
N ALA A 115 -2.37 8.91 -19.84
CA ALA A 115 -1.87 10.17 -20.38
C ALA A 115 -2.10 11.33 -19.41
N GLU A 116 -3.24 11.37 -18.72
CA GLU A 116 -3.56 12.36 -17.69
C GLU A 116 -2.61 12.25 -16.50
N VAL A 117 -2.41 11.04 -15.96
CA VAL A 117 -1.44 10.77 -14.87
C VAL A 117 -0.03 11.19 -15.28
N GLY A 118 0.36 10.90 -16.52
CA GLY A 118 1.67 11.32 -17.04
C GLY A 118 1.81 12.85 -17.10
N ARG A 119 0.79 13.55 -17.55
CA ARG A 119 0.74 15.02 -17.56
C ARG A 119 0.84 15.58 -16.13
N GLU A 120 0.00 15.10 -15.22
CA GLU A 120 0.04 15.52 -13.81
C GLU A 120 1.43 15.33 -13.20
N ARG A 121 2.08 14.21 -13.47
CA ARG A 121 3.43 13.95 -12.95
C ARG A 121 4.48 14.92 -13.51
N ILE A 122 4.34 15.35 -14.78
CA ILE A 122 5.21 16.37 -15.38
C ILE A 122 4.95 17.72 -14.70
N GLU A 123 3.70 18.11 -14.50
CA GLU A 123 3.31 19.35 -13.83
C GLU A 123 3.84 19.40 -12.38
N GLU A 124 3.72 18.30 -11.63
CA GLU A 124 4.28 18.17 -10.29
C GLU A 124 5.82 18.31 -10.23
N THR A 125 6.50 17.98 -11.31
CA THR A 125 7.97 18.20 -11.41
C THR A 125 8.30 19.68 -11.55
N ILE A 126 7.41 20.45 -12.17
CA ILE A 126 7.55 21.91 -12.35
C ILE A 126 7.12 22.62 -11.07
N ASP A 127 6.01 22.19 -10.47
CA ASP A 127 5.46 22.73 -9.22
C ASP A 127 5.24 21.60 -8.18
N PRO A 128 6.23 21.37 -7.28
CA PRO A 128 6.14 20.31 -6.29
C PRO A 128 5.00 20.48 -5.26
N GLU A 129 4.42 21.68 -5.09
CA GLU A 129 3.28 21.91 -4.21
C GLU A 129 2.06 21.09 -4.65
N LEU A 130 1.87 20.90 -5.95
CA LEU A 130 0.81 20.04 -6.50
C LEU A 130 0.87 18.58 -5.99
N THR A 131 2.08 18.06 -5.75
CA THR A 131 2.25 16.73 -5.16
C THR A 131 1.69 16.67 -3.73
N ILE A 132 1.92 17.73 -2.95
CA ILE A 132 1.44 17.84 -1.57
C ILE A 132 -0.08 17.95 -1.57
N ASP A 133 -0.64 18.80 -2.41
CA ASP A 133 -2.09 18.98 -2.54
C ASP A 133 -2.78 17.70 -2.95
N ARG A 134 -2.26 16.96 -3.93
CA ARG A 134 -2.79 15.66 -4.33
C ARG A 134 -2.71 14.62 -3.21
N ALA A 135 -1.64 14.64 -2.40
CA ALA A 135 -1.52 13.75 -1.25
C ALA A 135 -2.61 14.06 -0.20
N LEU A 136 -2.81 15.35 0.12
CA LEU A 136 -3.85 15.82 1.06
C LEU A 136 -5.25 15.41 0.57
N GLU A 137 -5.57 15.68 -0.71
CA GLU A 137 -6.84 15.26 -1.29
C GLU A 137 -7.05 13.74 -1.25
N THR A 138 -6.00 12.97 -1.49
CA THR A 138 -6.05 11.50 -1.43
C THR A 138 -6.39 11.04 -0.03
N TYR A 139 -5.79 11.62 1.02
CA TYR A 139 -6.14 11.29 2.40
C TYR A 139 -7.59 11.69 2.74
N LEU A 140 -8.03 12.88 2.31
CA LEU A 140 -9.42 13.34 2.53
C LEU A 140 -10.43 12.42 1.82
N LYS A 141 -10.18 12.03 0.55
CA LYS A 141 -11.03 11.07 -0.20
C LYS A 141 -11.09 9.68 0.45
N LYS A 142 -10.03 9.30 1.17
CA LYS A 142 -10.01 8.07 1.99
C LYS A 142 -10.75 8.21 3.32
N GLY A 143 -11.29 9.39 3.61
CA GLY A 143 -12.08 9.66 4.81
C GLY A 143 -11.26 9.97 6.06
N TYR A 144 -9.96 10.26 5.96
CA TYR A 144 -9.17 10.70 7.10
C TYR A 144 -9.58 12.11 7.54
N SER A 145 -9.64 12.35 8.86
CA SER A 145 -9.88 13.69 9.38
C SER A 145 -8.67 14.61 9.15
N ARG A 146 -8.90 15.92 9.10
CA ARG A 146 -7.81 16.90 8.95
C ARG A 146 -6.81 16.82 10.10
N GLU A 147 -7.27 16.56 11.32
CA GLU A 147 -6.45 16.40 12.52
C GLU A 147 -5.52 15.19 12.37
N TRP A 148 -6.05 14.05 11.90
CA TRP A 148 -5.25 12.86 11.63
C TRP A 148 -4.22 13.10 10.51
N ILE A 149 -4.61 13.80 9.45
CA ILE A 149 -3.71 14.15 8.33
C ILE A 149 -2.54 15.01 8.83
N ASN A 150 -2.81 16.02 9.65
CA ASN A 150 -1.78 16.87 10.25
C ASN A 150 -0.80 16.04 11.09
N GLN A 151 -1.31 15.12 11.91
CA GLN A 151 -0.50 14.19 12.69
C GLN A 151 0.37 13.30 11.79
N ARG A 152 -0.20 12.83 10.69
CA ARG A 152 0.50 11.99 9.72
C ARG A 152 1.61 12.73 9.00
N LEU A 153 1.42 14.00 8.66
CA LEU A 153 2.46 14.85 8.06
C LEU A 153 3.64 15.05 9.03
N GLN A 154 3.36 15.27 10.31
CA GLN A 154 4.41 15.31 11.34
C GLN A 154 5.16 13.99 11.44
N ALA A 155 4.45 12.84 11.39
CA ALA A 155 5.08 11.54 11.41
C ALA A 155 5.98 11.29 10.18
N ILE A 156 5.63 11.82 9.02
CA ILE A 156 6.48 11.77 7.82
C ILE A 156 7.76 12.58 8.03
N GLN A 157 7.66 13.76 8.62
CA GLN A 157 8.82 14.61 8.93
C GLN A 157 9.76 13.93 9.94
N VAL A 158 9.23 13.41 11.04
CA VAL A 158 10.00 12.68 12.06
C VAL A 158 10.71 11.46 11.44
N ARG A 159 10.01 10.72 10.58
CA ARG A 159 10.61 9.58 9.87
C ARG A 159 11.74 10.02 8.94
N LYS A 160 11.56 11.15 8.25
CA LYS A 160 12.59 11.70 7.36
C LYS A 160 13.86 12.06 8.15
N GLU A 161 13.71 12.72 9.28
CA GLU A 161 14.83 13.07 10.17
C GLU A 161 15.60 11.82 10.66
N LEU A 162 14.87 10.76 11.04
CA LEU A 162 15.50 9.49 11.43
C LEU A 162 16.28 8.87 10.27
N THR A 163 15.73 8.84 9.08
CA THR A 163 16.41 8.24 7.92
C THR A 163 17.61 9.08 7.47
N ASP A 164 17.56 10.38 7.61
CA ASP A 164 18.69 11.28 7.33
C ASP A 164 19.81 11.07 8.37
N GLU A 165 19.47 10.86 9.64
CA GLU A 165 20.43 10.49 10.69
C GLU A 165 21.10 9.14 10.40
N TRP A 166 20.33 8.12 9.99
CA TRP A 166 20.88 6.83 9.60
C TRP A 166 21.83 6.94 8.40
N ASP A 167 21.46 7.74 7.39
CA ASP A 167 22.32 8.02 6.24
C ASP A 167 23.65 8.67 6.66
N ALA A 168 23.58 9.65 7.57
CA ALA A 168 24.75 10.33 8.15
C ALA A 168 25.65 9.36 8.96
N ARG A 169 25.08 8.31 9.55
CA ARG A 169 25.81 7.24 10.28
C ARG A 169 26.26 6.10 9.39
N GLY A 170 26.10 6.20 8.07
CA GLY A 170 26.54 5.19 7.12
C GLY A 170 25.70 3.92 7.05
N VAL A 171 24.48 3.94 7.60
CA VAL A 171 23.53 2.83 7.49
C VAL A 171 23.07 2.67 6.04
N GLN A 172 23.10 1.45 5.53
CA GLN A 172 22.76 1.17 4.14
C GLN A 172 21.23 1.16 3.93
N LYS A 173 20.79 1.93 2.92
CA LYS A 173 19.37 1.96 2.52
C LYS A 173 18.90 0.57 2.09
N GLY A 174 17.63 0.29 2.32
CA GLY A 174 17.03 -1.00 2.02
C GLY A 174 17.06 -1.94 3.23
N VAL A 175 17.89 -2.97 3.20
CA VAL A 175 17.86 -4.05 4.20
C VAL A 175 18.16 -3.56 5.63
N GLU A 176 19.20 -2.73 5.81
CA GLU A 176 19.56 -2.24 7.14
C GLU A 176 18.51 -1.28 7.70
N TYR A 177 17.92 -0.41 6.87
CA TYR A 177 16.80 0.44 7.26
C TYR A 177 15.59 -0.38 7.70
N ALA A 178 15.29 -1.48 7.00
CA ALA A 178 14.21 -2.38 7.35
C ALA A 178 14.45 -3.05 8.71
N ILE A 179 15.69 -3.53 8.95
CA ILE A 179 16.07 -4.15 10.23
C ILE A 179 15.93 -3.14 11.38
N LEU A 180 16.49 -1.93 11.26
CA LEU A 180 16.38 -0.90 12.28
C LEU A 180 14.93 -0.49 12.54
N THR A 181 14.13 -0.39 11.49
CA THR A 181 12.69 -0.12 11.60
C THR A 181 11.98 -1.21 12.38
N ASP A 182 12.31 -2.48 12.14
CA ASP A 182 11.76 -3.62 12.87
C ASP A 182 12.21 -3.64 14.34
N GLU A 183 13.44 -3.26 14.63
CA GLU A 183 13.94 -3.16 16.01
C GLU A 183 13.19 -2.07 16.79
N ILE A 184 12.96 -0.88 16.19
CA ILE A 184 12.12 0.15 16.77
C ILE A 184 10.70 -0.38 17.00
N SER A 185 10.11 -1.02 15.98
CA SER A 185 8.74 -1.54 16.03
C SER A 185 8.59 -2.56 17.15
N ARG A 186 9.50 -3.54 17.24
CA ARG A 186 9.49 -4.55 18.32
C ARG A 186 9.62 -3.92 19.69
N ALA A 187 10.50 -2.95 19.85
CA ALA A 187 10.77 -2.34 21.16
C ALA A 187 9.56 -1.56 21.69
N TRP A 188 8.81 -0.85 20.82
CA TRP A 188 7.66 -0.10 21.31
C TRP A 188 6.33 -0.86 21.23
N SER A 189 6.10 -1.65 20.17
CA SER A 189 4.83 -2.33 19.94
C SER A 189 4.83 -3.80 20.41
N GLY A 190 6.00 -4.42 20.55
CA GLY A 190 6.16 -5.84 20.79
C GLY A 190 6.11 -6.70 19.51
N MET A 191 5.99 -6.08 18.34
CA MET A 191 5.82 -6.76 17.06
C MET A 191 6.78 -6.23 16.00
N THR A 192 7.19 -7.09 15.05
CA THR A 192 7.81 -6.64 13.81
C THR A 192 6.80 -5.85 12.98
N THR A 193 7.28 -5.06 12.03
CA THR A 193 6.42 -4.36 11.06
C THR A 193 5.48 -5.32 10.33
N ARG A 194 5.97 -6.51 9.96
CA ARG A 194 5.17 -7.55 9.29
C ARG A 194 4.06 -8.09 10.19
N GLN A 195 4.38 -8.42 11.44
CA GLN A 195 3.39 -8.89 12.42
C GLN A 195 2.32 -7.82 12.69
N TYR A 196 2.74 -6.58 12.78
CA TYR A 196 1.81 -5.46 12.99
C TYR A 196 0.90 -5.24 11.77
N LYS A 197 1.44 -5.31 10.55
CA LYS A 197 0.62 -5.30 9.32
C LYS A 197 -0.41 -6.44 9.34
N THR A 198 0.00 -7.66 9.72
CA THR A 198 -0.90 -8.81 9.81
C THR A 198 -2.02 -8.57 10.83
N LEU A 199 -1.71 -8.03 12.01
CA LEU A 199 -2.71 -7.66 13.02
C LEU A 199 -3.74 -6.67 12.49
N LYS A 200 -3.29 -5.70 11.66
CA LYS A 200 -4.14 -4.69 11.02
C LYS A 200 -4.88 -5.20 9.76
N GLY A 201 -4.64 -6.45 9.33
CA GLY A 201 -5.21 -7.01 8.11
C GLY A 201 -4.65 -6.38 6.82
N LEU A 202 -3.41 -5.88 6.86
CA LEU A 202 -2.75 -5.19 5.76
C LEU A 202 -1.85 -6.14 4.96
N THR A 203 -1.74 -5.87 3.67
CA THR A 203 -0.81 -6.54 2.76
C THR A 203 0.28 -5.57 2.29
N LYS A 204 0.00 -4.79 1.23
CA LYS A 204 0.91 -3.77 0.66
C LYS A 204 0.77 -2.40 1.31
N GLU A 205 -0.32 -2.18 2.05
CA GLU A 205 -0.64 -0.89 2.65
C GLU A 205 0.47 -0.40 3.58
N ASN A 206 0.63 0.94 3.62
CA ASN A 206 1.52 1.55 4.59
C ASN A 206 0.96 1.36 6.00
N LEU A 207 1.74 0.75 6.90
CA LEU A 207 1.33 0.49 8.27
C LEU A 207 0.94 1.78 9.00
N ARG A 208 1.71 2.86 8.83
CA ARG A 208 1.48 4.14 9.51
C ARG A 208 0.18 4.81 9.07
N ASP A 209 -0.24 4.60 7.82
CA ASP A 209 -1.53 5.11 7.32
C ASP A 209 -2.74 4.37 7.94
N ASN A 210 -2.49 3.25 8.61
CA ASN A 210 -3.50 2.43 9.27
C ASN A 210 -3.37 2.41 10.80
N MET A 211 -2.48 3.21 11.36
CA MET A 211 -2.36 3.43 12.79
C MET A 211 -3.43 4.40 13.28
N THR A 212 -3.99 4.15 14.47
CA THR A 212 -4.80 5.13 15.19
C THR A 212 -3.94 6.33 15.58
N THR A 213 -4.54 7.45 15.97
CA THR A 213 -3.78 8.64 16.39
C THR A 213 -2.78 8.34 17.49
N LEU A 214 -3.18 7.55 18.50
CA LEU A 214 -2.30 7.22 19.63
C LEU A 214 -1.16 6.27 19.22
N GLU A 215 -1.44 5.26 18.40
CA GLU A 215 -0.40 4.40 17.82
C GLU A 215 0.61 5.23 17.00
N LEU A 216 0.12 6.19 16.20
CA LEU A 216 0.95 7.05 15.37
C LEU A 216 1.85 7.96 16.23
N VAL A 217 1.31 8.55 17.29
CA VAL A 217 2.07 9.39 18.25
C VAL A 217 3.17 8.58 18.94
N LEU A 218 2.87 7.36 19.38
CA LEU A 218 3.89 6.50 20.02
C LEU A 218 4.96 6.04 19.02
N ASN A 219 4.59 5.75 17.78
CA ASN A 219 5.56 5.46 16.73
C ASN A 219 6.47 6.67 16.45
N MET A 220 5.90 7.88 16.40
CA MET A 220 6.68 9.12 16.25
C MET A 220 7.62 9.33 17.43
N LEU A 221 7.16 9.08 18.67
CA LEU A 221 8.01 9.16 19.87
C LEU A 221 9.18 8.21 19.77
N ALA A 222 8.96 6.95 19.36
CA ALA A 222 10.02 5.97 19.16
C ALA A 222 11.05 6.42 18.14
N GLU A 223 10.60 6.93 17.00
CA GLU A 223 11.46 7.41 15.91
C GLU A 223 12.25 8.68 16.31
N ALA A 224 11.58 9.68 16.90
CA ALA A 224 12.21 10.91 17.35
C ALA A 224 13.26 10.65 18.46
N THR A 225 12.92 9.77 19.42
CA THR A 225 13.84 9.40 20.50
C THR A 225 15.05 8.64 19.96
N THR A 226 14.84 7.76 18.98
CA THR A 226 15.96 7.05 18.29
C THR A 226 16.89 8.06 17.63
N THR A 227 16.35 9.05 16.91
CA THR A 227 17.13 10.12 16.26
C THR A 227 17.95 10.90 17.29
N GLU A 228 17.34 11.29 18.40
CA GLU A 228 18.02 12.06 19.45
C GLU A 228 19.13 11.25 20.12
N ILE A 229 18.87 9.99 20.48
CA ILE A 229 19.89 9.10 21.04
C ILE A 229 21.03 8.89 20.05
N SER A 230 20.72 8.72 18.75
CA SER A 230 21.74 8.56 17.71
C SER A 230 22.65 9.78 17.62
N LYS A 231 22.09 10.98 17.61
CA LYS A 231 22.86 12.25 17.59
C LYS A 231 23.79 12.39 18.79
N GLN A 232 23.37 11.91 19.97
CA GLN A 232 24.15 12.02 21.21
C GLN A 232 25.23 10.93 21.30
N LYS A 233 24.93 9.71 20.86
CA LYS A 233 25.85 8.56 20.98
C LYS A 233 26.77 8.38 19.77
N GLU A 234 26.42 8.96 18.65
CA GLU A 234 27.17 8.88 17.39
C GLU A 234 27.57 7.45 16.99
N PRO A 235 26.59 6.51 16.86
CA PRO A 235 26.91 5.12 16.57
C PRO A 235 27.68 4.99 15.26
N VAL A 236 28.76 4.20 15.28
CA VAL A 236 29.68 4.01 14.15
C VAL A 236 29.41 2.68 13.46
N THR A 237 29.00 1.68 14.20
CA THR A 237 28.74 0.33 13.66
C THR A 237 27.25 0.06 13.53
N PHE A 238 26.88 -0.88 12.66
CA PHE A 238 25.49 -1.28 12.51
C PHE A 238 24.92 -1.87 13.81
N SER A 239 25.71 -2.61 14.60
CA SER A 239 25.30 -3.13 15.91
C SER A 239 24.94 -2.01 16.89
N GLU A 240 25.73 -0.92 16.94
CA GLU A 240 25.43 0.25 17.77
C GLU A 240 24.15 0.97 17.31
N ASN A 241 23.89 1.01 16.00
CA ASN A 241 22.64 1.54 15.46
C ASN A 241 21.45 0.68 15.87
N ILE A 242 21.58 -0.66 15.92
CA ILE A 242 20.55 -1.57 16.45
C ILE A 242 20.26 -1.27 17.93
N GLU A 243 21.29 -1.12 18.75
CA GLU A 243 21.12 -0.80 20.18
C GLU A 243 20.42 0.55 20.36
N THR A 244 20.79 1.54 19.55
CA THR A 244 20.18 2.87 19.55
C THR A 244 18.69 2.80 19.16
N ALA A 245 18.36 2.02 18.12
CA ALA A 245 16.99 1.79 17.67
C ALA A 245 16.13 1.13 18.76
N ARG A 246 16.67 0.11 19.43
CA ARG A 246 16.02 -0.55 20.59
C ARG A 246 15.80 0.41 21.74
N ALA A 247 16.79 1.24 22.07
CA ALA A 247 16.69 2.20 23.15
C ALA A 247 15.60 3.25 22.89
N GLY A 248 15.55 3.81 21.67
CA GLY A 248 14.52 4.76 21.27
C GLY A 248 13.12 4.14 21.26
N GLY A 249 12.99 2.95 20.69
CA GLY A 249 11.72 2.20 20.71
C GLY A 249 11.25 1.86 22.12
N LYS A 250 12.18 1.52 23.04
CA LYS A 250 11.86 1.20 24.43
C LYS A 250 11.18 2.36 25.15
N VAL A 251 11.63 3.61 24.94
CA VAL A 251 11.01 4.79 25.57
C VAL A 251 9.51 4.88 25.20
N ALA A 252 9.18 4.72 23.94
CA ALA A 252 7.77 4.68 23.51
C ALA A 252 7.03 3.44 24.02
N GLY A 253 7.71 2.29 24.12
CA GLY A 253 7.15 1.07 24.70
C GLY A 253 6.80 1.22 26.18
N ASP A 254 7.63 1.90 26.95
CA ASP A 254 7.38 2.20 28.36
C ASP A 254 6.22 3.20 28.51
N ALA A 255 6.16 4.24 27.64
CA ALA A 255 5.03 5.15 27.58
C ALA A 255 3.72 4.42 27.22
N ARG A 256 3.72 3.50 26.23
CA ARG A 256 2.58 2.66 25.89
C ARG A 256 2.07 1.88 27.10
N LYS A 257 2.96 1.18 27.80
CA LYS A 257 2.60 0.39 29.00
C LYS A 257 1.99 1.25 30.10
N ALA A 258 2.55 2.46 30.32
CA ALA A 258 2.00 3.42 31.28
C ALA A 258 0.59 3.85 30.90
N ILE A 259 0.33 4.13 29.64
CA ILE A 259 -0.99 4.49 29.12
C ILE A 259 -1.97 3.33 29.33
N GLU A 260 -1.59 2.11 28.93
CA GLU A 260 -2.42 0.90 29.08
C GLU A 260 -2.73 0.60 30.56
N ALA A 261 -1.78 0.83 31.46
CA ALA A 261 -2.01 0.69 32.90
C ALA A 261 -3.00 1.72 33.47
N GLN A 262 -2.98 2.94 32.96
CA GLN A 262 -3.91 4.01 33.40
C GLN A 262 -5.32 3.86 32.80
N THR A 263 -5.40 3.43 31.55
CA THR A 263 -6.68 3.38 30.82
C THR A 263 -7.37 2.03 30.91
N GLY A 264 -6.63 0.96 31.23
CA GLY A 264 -7.13 -0.42 31.20
C GLY A 264 -7.41 -0.95 29.79
N VAL A 265 -7.04 -0.21 28.73
CA VAL A 265 -7.33 -0.54 27.34
C VAL A 265 -6.03 -0.66 26.54
N PRO A 266 -5.84 -1.73 25.72
CA PRO A 266 -4.69 -1.83 24.84
C PRO A 266 -4.62 -0.67 23.85
N VAL A 267 -3.44 -0.08 23.67
CA VAL A 267 -3.21 0.96 22.68
C VAL A 267 -3.22 0.36 21.27
N ILE A 268 -2.56 -0.80 21.13
CA ILE A 268 -2.45 -1.48 19.84
C ILE A 268 -3.65 -2.39 19.66
N THR A 269 -4.38 -2.17 18.57
CA THR A 269 -5.58 -2.93 18.23
C THR A 269 -5.59 -3.31 16.76
N SER A 270 -6.47 -4.24 16.37
CA SER A 270 -6.71 -4.57 14.95
C SER A 270 -7.48 -3.46 14.21
N LYS A 271 -8.03 -2.47 14.93
CA LYS A 271 -8.73 -1.33 14.30
C LYS A 271 -7.73 -0.46 13.54
N ASN A 272 -8.02 -0.17 12.29
CA ASN A 272 -7.25 0.78 11.50
C ASN A 272 -8.02 2.10 11.33
N ALA A 273 -7.28 3.17 11.06
CA ALA A 273 -7.84 4.53 10.94
C ALA A 273 -8.95 4.61 9.86
N THR A 274 -8.84 3.80 8.80
CA THR A 274 -9.82 3.76 7.69
C THR A 274 -11.15 3.09 8.07
N GLN A 275 -11.19 2.19 9.05
CA GLN A 275 -12.46 1.58 9.48
C GLN A 275 -13.32 2.58 10.27
N LEU A 276 -12.70 3.49 11.00
CA LEU A 276 -13.42 4.59 11.64
C LEU A 276 -13.96 5.59 10.61
N SER A 277 -13.19 5.85 9.54
CA SER A 277 -13.62 6.77 8.48
C SER A 277 -14.70 6.17 7.57
N GLN A 278 -14.73 4.86 7.35
CA GLN A 278 -15.79 4.24 6.53
C GLN A 278 -17.16 4.40 7.18
N ILE A 279 -17.23 4.25 8.50
CA ILE A 279 -18.48 4.48 9.25
C ILE A 279 -18.96 5.94 9.07
N VAL A 280 -18.05 6.90 9.09
CA VAL A 280 -18.37 8.32 8.88
C VAL A 280 -18.80 8.59 7.44
N VAL A 281 -18.13 8.00 6.45
CA VAL A 281 -18.50 8.11 5.04
C VAL A 281 -19.85 7.46 4.78
N ASP A 282 -20.09 6.27 5.32
CA ASP A 282 -21.38 5.57 5.19
C ASP A 282 -22.52 6.36 5.85
N MET A 283 -22.25 7.07 6.95
CA MET A 283 -23.21 7.99 7.58
C MET A 283 -23.48 9.23 6.73
N ILE A 284 -22.44 9.82 6.11
CA ILE A 284 -22.58 11.02 5.26
C ILE A 284 -23.29 10.67 3.95
N GLU A 285 -23.02 9.49 3.37
CA GLU A 285 -23.65 9.03 2.14
C GLU A 285 -25.06 8.44 2.35
N GLY A 286 -25.54 8.40 3.58
CA GLY A 286 -26.89 7.88 3.91
C GLY A 286 -27.03 6.37 3.75
N ASN A 287 -25.92 5.65 3.68
CA ASN A 287 -25.89 4.19 3.52
C ASN A 287 -26.06 3.42 4.83
N VAL A 288 -26.16 4.13 5.96
CA VAL A 288 -26.50 3.56 7.26
C VAL A 288 -27.99 3.80 7.50
N ALA A 289 -28.78 2.73 7.47
CA ALA A 289 -30.16 2.80 7.90
C ALA A 289 -30.20 3.31 9.35
N PRO A 290 -31.11 4.25 9.71
CA PRO A 290 -31.22 4.70 11.07
C PRO A 290 -31.49 3.48 11.95
N SER A 291 -30.65 3.28 12.98
CA SER A 291 -30.87 2.29 14.02
C SER A 291 -32.27 2.55 14.57
N GLY A 292 -33.18 1.59 14.38
CA GLY A 292 -34.53 1.69 14.82
C GLY A 292 -34.56 1.98 16.31
N GLU A 293 -35.04 3.17 16.65
CA GLU A 293 -35.57 3.45 17.95
C GLU A 293 -37.00 2.94 17.97
N ASP A 294 -37.21 1.98 18.86
CA ASP A 294 -38.40 1.68 19.64
C ASP A 294 -39.78 1.99 19.04
N ALA A 295 -40.38 0.94 18.51
CA ALA A 295 -41.80 0.82 18.51
C ALA A 295 -42.23 0.09 19.79
N ASP A 296 -42.37 0.82 20.88
CA ASP A 296 -43.25 0.46 21.99
C ASP A 296 -44.25 1.57 22.18
N SER A 297 -45.48 1.28 21.77
CA SER A 297 -46.71 1.86 22.26
C SER A 297 -47.87 0.96 21.88
#